data_7ba3b6f789e4950a17e6c0377c82f221
#
_entry.id   7ba3b6f789e4950a17e6c0377c82f221
#
_cell.length_a   1.000
_cell.length_b   1.000
_cell.length_c   1.000
_cell.angle_alpha   90.00
_cell.angle_beta   90.00
_cell.angle_gamma   90.00
#
_symmetry.space_group_name_H-M   'P 1'
#
loop_
_entity.id
_entity.type
_entity.pdbx_description
1 polymer ?
#
loop_
_entity_poly.entity_id
_entity_poly.type
_entity_poly.pdbx_seq_one_letter_code
_entity_poly.pdbx_strand_id
1 'polypeptide(L)'
;MQQLSLDLAQMTDRFPSKPYCSDDLQMGLQIRPKHLALLKRYIQPNHPYYTHFFVFDLDSSTAYIDYFYSMVGVPTPNLIVENPENGHAHYIYQLATPIYQTNASNDKPIKYANAVYTALRQVLDADINYSGLITKNAVHSSWRTHVLREQPYTLDQLSERLDLTTRQINKEIKVDEAVGLGRNCCVFHTVRHWAYVEVRKYRAKTFNQWLEGVIAQCCSVNAQFTVPMQYNEVKGIAKSIARWVWKRDGYAYQEFIDRQTRKGQLGGKAKGEAYSTKRKQAVALRAKGMSYTEIADKLNVSRRSVIYWCK
;
A
#
# COMPACT_ATOMS: atom_id res chain seq x y z
N MET A 1 -20.12 27.10 -4.53
CA MET A 1 -19.22 26.32 -3.63
C MET A 1 -19.76 24.94 -3.24
N GLN A 2 -21.07 24.70 -3.13
CA GLN A 2 -21.63 23.37 -2.79
C GLN A 2 -21.48 22.30 -3.89
N GLN A 3 -21.51 22.67 -5.18
CA GLN A 3 -21.40 21.72 -6.29
C GLN A 3 -19.99 21.12 -6.44
N LEU A 4 -18.95 21.93 -6.23
CA LEU A 4 -17.53 21.47 -6.20
C LEU A 4 -17.27 20.38 -5.16
N SER A 5 -17.97 20.42 -4.01
CA SER A 5 -17.78 19.43 -2.96
C SER A 5 -18.36 18.04 -3.30
N LEU A 6 -19.42 17.97 -4.09
CA LEU A 6 -20.06 16.71 -4.46
C LEU A 6 -19.21 15.91 -5.46
N ASP A 7 -18.64 16.58 -6.44
CA ASP A 7 -17.82 15.94 -7.50
C ASP A 7 -16.48 15.43 -6.94
N LEU A 8 -15.86 16.20 -6.05
CA LEU A 8 -14.64 15.77 -5.34
C LEU A 8 -14.92 14.61 -4.37
N ALA A 9 -16.09 14.56 -3.73
CA ALA A 9 -16.48 13.44 -2.88
C ALA A 9 -16.60 12.13 -3.68
N GLN A 10 -17.26 12.15 -4.84
CA GLN A 10 -17.38 10.98 -5.72
C GLN A 10 -16.00 10.49 -6.22
N MET A 11 -15.08 11.41 -6.51
CA MET A 11 -13.70 11.06 -6.86
C MET A 11 -12.99 10.34 -5.70
N THR A 12 -13.09 10.87 -4.48
CA THR A 12 -12.42 10.28 -3.31
C THR A 12 -13.00 8.92 -2.90
N ASP A 13 -14.22 8.58 -3.32
CA ASP A 13 -14.80 7.25 -3.11
C ASP A 13 -14.00 6.15 -3.80
N ARG A 14 -13.35 6.46 -4.92
CA ARG A 14 -12.49 5.54 -5.68
C ARG A 14 -11.09 5.35 -5.07
N PHE A 15 -10.71 6.14 -4.07
CA PHE A 15 -9.43 5.99 -3.39
C PHE A 15 -9.38 4.71 -2.55
N PRO A 16 -8.20 4.13 -2.32
CA PRO A 16 -8.05 2.97 -1.45
C PRO A 16 -8.67 3.20 -0.06
N SER A 17 -9.15 2.12 0.57
CA SER A 17 -9.67 2.20 1.95
C SER A 17 -8.61 2.59 2.99
N LYS A 18 -7.34 2.27 2.70
CA LYS A 18 -6.16 2.61 3.51
C LYS A 18 -5.03 3.12 2.60
N PRO A 19 -5.14 4.34 2.07
CA PRO A 19 -4.13 4.90 1.18
C PRO A 19 -2.85 5.28 1.92
N TYR A 20 -1.75 5.37 1.19
CA TYR A 20 -0.61 6.15 1.63
C TYR A 20 -0.98 7.60 1.69
N CYS A 21 -0.45 8.31 2.67
CA CYS A 21 -0.65 9.75 2.83
C CYS A 21 0.52 10.38 3.59
N SER A 22 0.70 11.69 3.43
CA SER A 22 1.70 12.46 4.17
C SER A 22 1.32 13.94 4.16
N ASP A 23 1.75 14.67 5.18
CA ASP A 23 1.76 16.14 5.16
C ASP A 23 3.09 16.66 4.63
N ASP A 24 4.16 15.87 4.77
CA ASP A 24 5.49 16.20 4.30
C ASP A 24 6.15 14.92 3.73
N LEU A 25 6.43 14.94 2.43
CA LEU A 25 7.04 13.79 1.73
C LEU A 25 8.46 13.47 2.21
N GLN A 26 9.18 14.45 2.77
CA GLN A 26 10.51 14.23 3.35
C GLN A 26 10.44 13.37 4.62
N MET A 27 9.34 13.45 5.35
CA MET A 27 9.08 12.64 6.55
C MET A 27 8.60 11.23 6.22
N GLY A 28 8.39 10.93 4.93
CA GLY A 28 7.94 9.64 4.42
C GLY A 28 6.43 9.48 4.39
N LEU A 29 5.99 8.29 3.97
CA LEU A 29 4.58 7.98 3.79
C LEU A 29 4.03 7.17 4.96
N GLN A 30 2.79 7.44 5.32
CA GLN A 30 2.02 6.72 6.33
C GLN A 30 0.82 6.05 5.67
N ILE A 31 0.38 4.91 6.21
CA ILE A 31 -0.89 4.29 5.83
C ILE A 31 -1.92 4.68 6.89
N ARG A 32 -3.03 5.24 6.47
CA ARG A 32 -4.14 5.63 7.34
C ARG A 32 -5.48 5.17 6.75
N PRO A 33 -6.53 4.96 7.57
CA PRO A 33 -7.89 4.87 7.06
C PRO A 33 -8.23 6.07 6.19
N LYS A 34 -9.02 5.86 5.12
CA LYS A 34 -9.34 6.89 4.11
C LYS A 34 -9.75 8.25 4.73
N HIS A 35 -10.65 8.24 5.72
CA HIS A 35 -11.14 9.47 6.36
C HIS A 35 -10.03 10.27 7.06
N LEU A 36 -8.99 9.63 7.60
CA LEU A 36 -7.82 10.31 8.18
C LEU A 36 -6.81 10.69 7.10
N ALA A 37 -6.67 9.89 6.05
CA ALA A 37 -5.77 10.20 4.95
C ALA A 37 -6.24 11.41 4.13
N LEU A 38 -7.54 11.62 4.00
CA LEU A 38 -8.14 12.78 3.33
C LEU A 38 -7.83 14.12 4.05
N LEU A 39 -7.40 14.08 5.31
CA LEU A 39 -6.93 15.25 6.05
C LEU A 39 -5.46 15.59 5.80
N LYS A 40 -4.75 14.80 4.95
CA LYS A 40 -3.33 14.98 4.66
C LYS A 40 -3.11 15.69 3.34
N ARG A 41 -2.00 16.44 3.23
CA ARG A 41 -1.63 17.22 2.04
C ARG A 41 -1.46 16.34 0.79
N TYR A 42 -0.93 15.14 0.97
CA TYR A 42 -0.65 14.19 -0.11
C TYR A 42 -1.35 12.87 0.17
N ILE A 43 -1.88 12.25 -0.89
CA ILE A 43 -2.65 11.01 -0.79
C ILE A 43 -2.43 10.10 -2.00
N GLN A 44 -2.52 8.79 -1.79
CA GLN A 44 -2.51 7.79 -2.85
C GLN A 44 -3.88 7.74 -3.54
N PRO A 45 -3.97 8.07 -4.84
CA PRO A 45 -5.24 8.07 -5.56
C PRO A 45 -5.65 6.69 -6.06
N ASN A 46 -4.68 5.83 -6.42
CA ASN A 46 -4.93 4.54 -7.04
C ASN A 46 -4.71 3.37 -6.07
N HIS A 47 -5.57 2.37 -6.18
CA HIS A 47 -5.37 1.10 -5.50
C HIS A 47 -4.19 0.34 -6.16
N PRO A 48 -3.41 -0.49 -5.43
CA PRO A 48 -2.32 -1.28 -6.02
C PRO A 48 -2.70 -2.16 -7.20
N TYR A 49 -3.98 -2.59 -7.28
CA TYR A 49 -4.49 -3.46 -8.33
C TYR A 49 -5.44 -2.78 -9.33
N TYR A 50 -5.81 -1.52 -9.08
CA TYR A 50 -6.77 -0.78 -9.92
C TYR A 50 -6.27 0.62 -10.16
N THR A 51 -6.12 1.01 -11.43
CA THR A 51 -5.85 2.38 -11.83
C THR A 51 -7.15 3.05 -12.21
N HIS A 52 -7.61 3.96 -11.37
CA HIS A 52 -8.78 4.81 -11.59
C HIS A 52 -8.42 6.17 -12.16
N PHE A 53 -7.19 6.61 -11.94
CA PHE A 53 -6.73 7.95 -12.28
C PHE A 53 -5.37 7.89 -12.97
N PHE A 54 -5.24 8.59 -14.09
CA PHE A 54 -3.93 8.99 -14.60
C PHE A 54 -3.56 10.32 -13.95
N VAL A 55 -2.40 10.35 -13.33
CA VAL A 55 -1.88 11.56 -12.66
C VAL A 55 -0.56 11.93 -13.27
N PHE A 56 -0.39 13.21 -13.57
CA PHE A 56 0.81 13.78 -14.16
C PHE A 56 1.30 14.94 -13.32
N ASP A 57 2.60 14.99 -13.03
CA ASP A 57 3.23 16.12 -12.33
C ASP A 57 3.84 17.07 -13.32
N LEU A 58 3.42 18.34 -13.24
CA LEU A 58 3.90 19.43 -14.07
C LEU A 58 4.65 20.43 -13.20
N ASP A 59 5.97 20.48 -13.37
CA ASP A 59 6.88 21.32 -12.60
C ASP A 59 7.03 22.74 -13.20
N SER A 60 6.03 23.21 -13.94
CA SER A 60 5.97 24.58 -14.45
C SER A 60 5.31 25.50 -13.43
N SER A 61 5.91 26.67 -13.19
CA SER A 61 5.31 27.71 -12.34
C SER A 61 4.02 28.30 -12.93
N THR A 62 3.73 28.02 -14.19
CA THR A 62 2.56 28.46 -14.95
C THR A 62 1.66 27.30 -15.36
N ALA A 63 1.82 26.12 -14.75
CA ALA A 63 1.15 24.89 -15.18
C ALA A 63 -0.37 25.06 -15.38
N TYR A 64 -1.09 25.78 -14.50
CA TYR A 64 -2.51 26.03 -14.68
C TYR A 64 -2.80 26.93 -15.89
N ILE A 65 -1.97 27.95 -16.13
CA ILE A 65 -2.12 28.89 -17.25
C ILE A 65 -1.74 28.21 -18.56
N ASP A 66 -0.70 27.40 -18.58
CA ASP A 66 -0.20 26.68 -19.76
C ASP A 66 -1.27 25.79 -20.37
N TYR A 67 -2.15 25.21 -19.55
CA TYR A 67 -3.29 24.43 -20.04
C TYR A 67 -4.17 25.24 -21.01
N PHE A 68 -4.48 26.50 -20.70
CA PHE A 68 -5.37 27.31 -21.51
C PHE A 68 -4.72 27.88 -22.78
N TYR A 69 -3.42 28.12 -22.74
CA TYR A 69 -2.72 28.85 -23.81
C TYR A 69 -1.83 27.97 -24.69
N SER A 70 -1.27 26.90 -24.14
CA SER A 70 -0.25 26.10 -24.82
C SER A 70 -0.70 24.70 -25.20
N MET A 71 -1.73 24.16 -24.54
CA MET A 71 -2.13 22.77 -24.70
C MET A 71 -3.36 22.57 -25.61
N VAL A 72 -3.35 23.23 -26.75
CA VAL A 72 -4.43 23.11 -27.74
C VAL A 72 -4.48 21.69 -28.29
N GLY A 73 -5.64 21.03 -28.16
CA GLY A 73 -5.84 19.66 -28.65
C GLY A 73 -5.52 18.54 -27.64
N VAL A 74 -4.98 18.88 -26.48
CA VAL A 74 -4.81 17.93 -25.38
C VAL A 74 -6.15 17.69 -24.69
N PRO A 75 -6.51 16.44 -24.30
CA PRO A 75 -7.70 16.19 -23.51
C PRO A 75 -7.72 17.02 -22.22
N THR A 76 -8.87 17.63 -21.90
CA THR A 76 -9.03 18.43 -20.67
C THR A 76 -8.87 17.54 -19.44
N PRO A 77 -7.96 17.82 -18.47
CA PRO A 77 -7.91 17.06 -17.25
C PRO A 77 -9.23 17.20 -16.45
N ASN A 78 -9.61 16.17 -15.71
CA ASN A 78 -10.73 16.29 -14.81
C ASN A 78 -10.43 17.31 -13.71
N LEU A 79 -9.23 17.25 -13.15
CA LEU A 79 -8.76 18.18 -12.13
C LEU A 79 -7.34 18.68 -12.44
N ILE A 80 -7.10 19.94 -12.07
CA ILE A 80 -5.76 20.49 -11.88
C ILE A 80 -5.63 20.85 -10.40
N VAL A 81 -4.65 20.25 -9.73
CA VAL A 81 -4.36 20.51 -8.31
C VAL A 81 -3.04 21.25 -8.22
N GLU A 82 -3.15 22.56 -8.06
CA GLU A 82 -2.04 23.51 -8.09
C GLU A 82 -1.47 23.77 -6.70
N ASN A 83 -0.16 23.89 -6.61
CA ASN A 83 0.50 24.45 -5.43
C ASN A 83 0.51 26.00 -5.55
N PRO A 84 -0.21 26.72 -4.67
CA PRO A 84 -0.32 28.17 -4.76
C PRO A 84 1.00 28.91 -4.48
N GLU A 85 2.01 28.24 -3.92
CA GLU A 85 3.31 28.83 -3.58
C GLU A 85 4.26 28.90 -4.79
N ASN A 86 4.21 27.90 -5.68
CA ASN A 86 5.16 27.78 -6.80
C ASN A 86 4.52 27.53 -8.17
N GLY A 87 3.20 27.37 -8.24
CA GLY A 87 2.46 27.12 -9.47
C GLY A 87 2.53 25.69 -10.00
N HIS A 88 3.38 24.82 -9.45
CA HIS A 88 3.47 23.42 -9.89
C HIS A 88 2.16 22.67 -9.66
N ALA A 89 1.72 21.89 -10.62
CA ALA A 89 0.41 21.27 -10.56
C ALA A 89 0.42 19.79 -10.88
N HIS A 90 -0.54 19.04 -10.28
CA HIS A 90 -0.89 17.70 -10.75
C HIS A 90 -2.13 17.78 -11.64
N TYR A 91 -2.04 17.21 -12.84
CA TYR A 91 -3.18 17.01 -13.72
C TYR A 91 -3.72 15.60 -13.49
N ILE A 92 -5.03 15.49 -13.26
CA ILE A 92 -5.69 14.23 -12.92
C ILE A 92 -6.77 13.94 -13.98
N TYR A 93 -6.65 12.80 -14.65
CA TYR A 93 -7.63 12.26 -15.56
C TYR A 93 -8.31 11.04 -14.93
N GLN A 94 -9.61 11.11 -14.73
CA GLN A 94 -10.40 10.03 -14.15
C GLN A 94 -10.85 9.07 -15.24
N LEU A 95 -10.63 7.77 -15.03
CA LEU A 95 -11.04 6.73 -15.96
C LEU A 95 -12.47 6.25 -15.65
N ALA A 96 -13.29 6.11 -16.68
CA ALA A 96 -14.64 5.57 -16.58
C ALA A 96 -14.60 4.10 -16.13
N THR A 97 -13.72 3.31 -16.72
CA THR A 97 -13.46 1.92 -16.35
C THR A 97 -12.06 1.83 -15.75
N PRO A 98 -11.89 1.31 -14.53
CA PRO A 98 -10.58 1.13 -13.93
C PRO A 98 -9.77 0.08 -14.69
N ILE A 99 -8.45 0.28 -14.76
CA ILE A 99 -7.53 -0.68 -15.36
C ILE A 99 -7.09 -1.64 -14.28
N TYR A 100 -7.37 -2.92 -14.50
CA TYR A 100 -7.02 -3.98 -13.57
C TYR A 100 -5.57 -4.45 -13.82
N GLN A 101 -4.74 -4.43 -12.78
CA GLN A 101 -3.30 -4.71 -12.86
C GLN A 101 -2.94 -5.95 -12.03
N THR A 102 -3.35 -7.12 -12.44
CA THR A 102 -2.91 -8.37 -11.81
C THR A 102 -2.26 -9.29 -12.83
N ASN A 103 -1.46 -10.25 -12.36
CA ASN A 103 -0.83 -11.26 -13.22
C ASN A 103 -1.84 -12.13 -14.01
N ALA A 104 -3.12 -12.11 -13.60
CA ALA A 104 -4.21 -12.79 -14.30
C ALA A 104 -4.95 -11.87 -15.29
N SER A 105 -4.55 -10.59 -15.41
CA SER A 105 -5.20 -9.62 -16.28
C SER A 105 -4.82 -9.83 -17.73
N ASN A 106 -5.74 -9.51 -18.64
CA ASN A 106 -5.43 -9.49 -20.07
C ASN A 106 -4.44 -8.37 -20.38
N ASP A 107 -3.33 -8.69 -21.03
CA ASP A 107 -2.26 -7.74 -21.35
C ASP A 107 -2.69 -6.62 -22.32
N LYS A 108 -3.69 -6.87 -23.21
CA LYS A 108 -4.08 -5.90 -24.23
C LYS A 108 -4.61 -4.59 -23.65
N PRO A 109 -5.57 -4.58 -22.71
CA PRO A 109 -6.04 -3.34 -22.07
C PRO A 109 -4.92 -2.61 -21.32
N ILE A 110 -4.02 -3.34 -20.67
CA ILE A 110 -2.90 -2.75 -19.93
C ILE A 110 -1.93 -2.07 -20.90
N LYS A 111 -1.53 -2.74 -21.98
CA LYS A 111 -0.66 -2.18 -23.02
C LYS A 111 -1.26 -0.94 -23.66
N TYR A 112 -2.56 -0.96 -23.94
CA TYR A 112 -3.27 0.18 -24.50
C TYR A 112 -3.30 1.35 -23.51
N ALA A 113 -3.64 1.10 -22.25
CA ALA A 113 -3.63 2.11 -21.21
C ALA A 113 -2.25 2.74 -21.03
N ASN A 114 -1.19 1.93 -21.09
CA ASN A 114 0.19 2.37 -20.99
C ASN A 114 0.58 3.26 -22.18
N ALA A 115 0.16 2.91 -23.40
CA ALA A 115 0.39 3.72 -24.58
C ALA A 115 -0.30 5.09 -24.45
N VAL A 116 -1.56 5.11 -24.02
CA VAL A 116 -2.32 6.35 -23.77
C VAL A 116 -1.67 7.20 -22.68
N TYR A 117 -1.29 6.60 -21.55
CA TYR A 117 -0.60 7.30 -20.45
C TYR A 117 0.71 7.92 -20.91
N THR A 118 1.53 7.16 -21.65
CA THR A 118 2.83 7.62 -22.15
C THR A 118 2.67 8.77 -23.15
N ALA A 119 1.72 8.66 -24.07
CA ALA A 119 1.43 9.70 -25.03
C ALA A 119 0.94 11.00 -24.36
N LEU A 120 0.02 10.88 -23.38
CA LEU A 120 -0.42 12.02 -22.57
C LEU A 120 0.75 12.67 -21.82
N ARG A 121 1.60 11.88 -21.16
CA ARG A 121 2.77 12.40 -20.45
C ARG A 121 3.68 13.21 -21.36
N GLN A 122 3.92 12.73 -22.59
CA GLN A 122 4.75 13.41 -23.57
C GLN A 122 4.15 14.74 -24.04
N VAL A 123 2.85 14.73 -24.36
CA VAL A 123 2.16 15.93 -24.83
C VAL A 123 2.01 16.98 -23.72
N LEU A 124 1.89 16.55 -22.47
CA LEU A 124 1.82 17.41 -21.30
C LEU A 124 3.20 17.92 -20.84
N ASP A 125 4.29 17.39 -21.39
CA ASP A 125 5.66 17.60 -20.89
C ASP A 125 5.79 17.37 -19.39
N ALA A 126 5.08 16.34 -18.90
CA ALA A 126 5.04 16.01 -17.49
C ALA A 126 6.27 15.20 -17.03
N ASP A 127 6.64 15.34 -15.75
CA ASP A 127 7.83 14.71 -15.20
C ASP A 127 7.85 13.20 -15.44
N ILE A 128 8.89 12.74 -16.14
CA ILE A 128 9.10 11.34 -16.47
C ILE A 128 9.41 10.49 -15.24
N ASN A 129 9.91 11.09 -14.17
CA ASN A 129 10.28 10.40 -12.92
C ASN A 129 9.11 10.34 -11.93
N TYR A 130 8.01 11.03 -12.21
CA TYR A 130 6.84 10.99 -11.34
C TYR A 130 6.15 9.62 -11.41
N SER A 131 6.05 8.98 -10.25
CA SER A 131 5.56 7.60 -10.15
C SER A 131 4.04 7.47 -10.13
N GLY A 132 3.29 8.55 -9.96
CA GLY A 132 1.84 8.52 -9.78
C GLY A 132 1.32 7.86 -8.49
N LEU A 133 2.23 7.42 -7.60
CA LEU A 133 1.82 6.78 -6.33
C LEU A 133 1.12 7.74 -5.39
N ILE A 134 1.65 8.95 -5.26
CA ILE A 134 1.17 9.99 -4.35
C ILE A 134 0.85 11.24 -5.15
N THR A 135 -0.32 11.80 -4.93
CA THR A 135 -0.73 13.08 -5.56
C THR A 135 -1.00 14.13 -4.50
N LYS A 136 -0.94 15.40 -4.90
CA LYS A 136 -1.52 16.51 -4.15
C LYS A 136 -2.99 16.17 -3.88
N ASN A 137 -3.43 16.23 -2.63
CA ASN A 137 -4.79 15.84 -2.25
C ASN A 137 -5.78 16.94 -2.64
N ALA A 138 -6.60 16.69 -3.64
CA ALA A 138 -7.52 17.67 -4.21
C ALA A 138 -8.54 18.27 -3.22
N VAL A 139 -8.81 17.59 -2.10
CA VAL A 139 -9.73 18.10 -1.07
C VAL A 139 -9.02 18.84 0.08
N HIS A 140 -7.69 18.89 0.06
CA HIS A 140 -6.92 19.55 1.12
C HIS A 140 -6.74 21.06 0.84
N SER A 141 -6.95 21.88 1.86
CA SER A 141 -6.90 23.34 1.77
C SER A 141 -5.54 23.95 1.40
N SER A 142 -4.45 23.19 1.49
CA SER A 142 -3.11 23.65 1.06
C SER A 142 -2.99 23.77 -0.45
N TRP A 143 -3.89 23.18 -1.23
CA TRP A 143 -3.82 23.18 -2.67
C TRP A 143 -4.99 23.94 -3.28
N ARG A 144 -4.77 24.57 -4.43
CA ARG A 144 -5.83 25.14 -5.23
C ARG A 144 -6.30 24.10 -6.24
N THR A 145 -7.54 23.63 -6.08
CA THR A 145 -8.12 22.62 -6.96
C THR A 145 -9.08 23.24 -7.95
N HIS A 146 -8.82 22.98 -9.24
CA HIS A 146 -9.66 23.41 -10.34
C HIS A 146 -10.35 22.19 -10.94
N VAL A 147 -11.67 22.14 -10.91
CA VAL A 147 -12.48 21.11 -11.59
C VAL A 147 -12.79 21.63 -12.99
N LEU A 148 -12.27 20.95 -14.01
CA LEU A 148 -12.42 21.35 -15.42
C LEU A 148 -13.40 20.44 -16.17
N ARG A 149 -13.49 19.18 -15.76
CA ARG A 149 -14.37 18.18 -16.36
C ARG A 149 -14.88 17.21 -15.31
N GLU A 150 -16.21 17.06 -15.22
CA GLU A 150 -16.86 16.14 -14.28
C GLU A 150 -16.85 14.69 -14.78
N GLN A 151 -17.09 14.49 -16.07
CA GLN A 151 -17.24 13.16 -16.66
C GLN A 151 -15.88 12.44 -16.76
N PRO A 152 -15.81 11.17 -16.26
CA PRO A 152 -14.64 10.32 -16.48
C PRO A 152 -14.41 10.04 -17.96
N TYR A 153 -13.20 9.69 -18.32
CA TYR A 153 -12.80 9.32 -19.66
C TYR A 153 -12.78 7.83 -19.91
N THR A 154 -13.21 7.39 -21.09
CA THR A 154 -12.74 6.11 -21.64
C THR A 154 -11.32 6.27 -22.19
N LEU A 155 -10.57 5.18 -22.33
CA LEU A 155 -9.23 5.22 -22.94
C LEU A 155 -9.29 5.72 -24.40
N ASP A 156 -10.35 5.35 -25.13
CA ASP A 156 -10.57 5.79 -26.52
C ASP A 156 -10.75 7.31 -26.60
N GLN A 157 -11.53 7.90 -25.70
CA GLN A 157 -11.68 9.35 -25.63
C GLN A 157 -10.38 10.07 -25.33
N LEU A 158 -9.52 9.50 -24.47
CA LEU A 158 -8.20 10.05 -24.18
C LEU A 158 -7.26 9.93 -25.37
N SER A 159 -7.34 8.83 -26.13
CA SER A 159 -6.45 8.54 -27.25
C SER A 159 -6.82 9.27 -28.54
N GLU A 160 -8.04 9.80 -28.66
CA GLU A 160 -8.61 10.33 -29.92
C GLU A 160 -7.70 11.35 -30.62
N ARG A 161 -6.93 12.13 -29.85
CA ARG A 161 -6.01 13.16 -30.36
C ARG A 161 -4.55 12.90 -30.03
N LEU A 162 -4.22 11.68 -29.61
CA LEU A 162 -2.85 11.30 -29.26
C LEU A 162 -2.24 10.44 -30.36
N ASP A 163 -0.98 10.65 -30.65
CA ASP A 163 -0.22 9.76 -31.51
C ASP A 163 0.30 8.57 -30.69
N LEU A 164 -0.35 7.41 -30.84
CA LEU A 164 0.05 6.17 -30.19
C LEU A 164 1.09 5.36 -31.00
N THR A 165 1.51 5.85 -32.17
CA THR A 165 2.40 5.11 -33.09
C THR A 165 3.86 5.50 -32.96
N THR A 166 4.19 6.49 -32.14
CA THR A 166 5.57 6.98 -31.99
C THR A 166 6.51 5.86 -31.52
N ARG A 167 7.70 5.77 -32.12
CA ARG A 167 8.75 4.77 -31.79
C ARG A 167 9.11 4.71 -30.31
N GLN A 168 8.86 5.77 -29.54
CA GLN A 168 9.09 5.81 -28.09
C GLN A 168 8.04 5.03 -27.30
N ILE A 169 6.80 4.93 -27.80
CA ILE A 169 5.73 4.11 -27.21
C ILE A 169 5.98 2.63 -27.51
N ASN A 170 6.57 2.32 -28.67
CA ASN A 170 6.89 0.97 -29.13
C ASN A 170 8.21 0.39 -28.60
N LYS A 171 9.07 1.19 -27.96
CA LYS A 171 10.15 0.63 -27.15
C LYS A 171 9.46 -0.06 -25.98
N GLU A 172 9.67 -1.39 -25.88
CA GLU A 172 9.15 -2.27 -24.85
C GLU A 172 9.11 -1.58 -23.47
N ILE A 173 8.04 -0.81 -23.25
CA ILE A 173 7.71 -0.32 -21.92
C ILE A 173 7.24 -1.58 -21.21
N LYS A 174 8.05 -2.12 -20.32
CA LYS A 174 7.59 -3.16 -19.41
C LYS A 174 6.33 -2.62 -18.76
N VAL A 175 5.29 -3.42 -18.78
CA VAL A 175 3.92 -3.12 -18.33
C VAL A 175 3.90 -2.44 -16.94
N ASP A 176 4.94 -2.64 -16.14
CA ASP A 176 5.09 -2.10 -14.78
C ASP A 176 5.53 -0.62 -14.70
N GLU A 177 6.05 -0.04 -15.78
CA GLU A 177 6.64 1.31 -15.76
C GLU A 177 5.64 2.42 -16.11
N ALA A 178 4.57 2.13 -16.83
CA ALA A 178 3.75 3.16 -17.45
C ALA A 178 2.44 3.50 -16.73
N VAL A 179 1.88 2.61 -15.92
CA VAL A 179 0.57 2.87 -15.28
C VAL A 179 0.72 3.10 -13.78
N GLY A 180 1.47 4.12 -13.40
CA GLY A 180 1.40 4.71 -12.05
C GLY A 180 2.12 3.96 -10.93
N LEU A 181 2.88 2.90 -11.23
CA LEU A 181 3.89 2.35 -10.34
C LEU A 181 5.26 2.64 -10.95
N GLY A 182 5.77 3.83 -10.75
CA GLY A 182 7.15 4.13 -11.11
C GLY A 182 8.11 3.12 -10.50
N ARG A 183 9.27 2.94 -11.11
CA ARG A 183 10.32 2.00 -10.66
C ARG A 183 10.57 2.10 -9.16
N ASN A 184 10.57 3.30 -8.60
CA ASN A 184 10.68 3.57 -7.16
C ASN A 184 9.62 2.84 -6.35
N CYS A 185 8.38 2.91 -6.79
CA CYS A 185 7.23 2.32 -6.10
C CYS A 185 7.23 0.81 -6.22
N CYS A 186 7.58 0.29 -7.38
CA CYS A 186 7.70 -1.15 -7.61
C CYS A 186 8.78 -1.74 -6.69
N VAL A 187 9.99 -1.16 -6.65
CA VAL A 187 11.05 -1.59 -5.73
C VAL A 187 10.60 -1.46 -4.28
N PHE A 188 10.04 -0.32 -3.90
CA PHE A 188 9.56 -0.09 -2.54
C PHE A 188 8.50 -1.12 -2.13
N HIS A 189 7.47 -1.34 -2.96
CA HIS A 189 6.41 -2.30 -2.66
C HIS A 189 6.92 -3.73 -2.56
N THR A 190 7.69 -4.17 -3.53
CA THR A 190 8.22 -5.54 -3.57
C THR A 190 9.12 -5.79 -2.37
N VAL A 191 10.09 -4.90 -2.13
CA VAL A 191 11.09 -5.12 -1.09
C VAL A 191 10.54 -4.93 0.32
N ARG A 192 9.58 -4.03 0.55
CA ARG A 192 9.00 -3.88 1.90
C ARG A 192 8.25 -5.14 2.36
N HIS A 193 7.52 -5.82 1.47
CA HIS A 193 6.83 -7.06 1.83
C HIS A 193 7.82 -8.18 2.17
N TRP A 194 8.88 -8.31 1.39
CA TRP A 194 10.00 -9.18 1.72
C TRP A 194 10.64 -8.79 3.07
N ALA A 195 10.86 -7.51 3.30
CA ALA A 195 11.51 -6.99 4.52
C ALA A 195 10.73 -7.31 5.80
N TYR A 196 9.39 -7.31 5.78
CA TYR A 196 8.57 -7.66 6.94
C TYR A 196 8.76 -9.10 7.42
N VAL A 197 9.13 -10.00 6.53
CA VAL A 197 9.40 -11.40 6.86
C VAL A 197 10.87 -11.58 7.21
N GLU A 198 11.75 -11.00 6.41
CA GLU A 198 13.19 -11.24 6.45
C GLU A 198 13.88 -10.59 7.66
N VAL A 199 13.36 -9.47 8.17
CA VAL A 199 13.92 -8.78 9.34
C VAL A 199 14.10 -9.71 10.55
N ARG A 200 13.26 -10.73 10.66
CA ARG A 200 13.32 -11.73 11.75
C ARG A 200 14.66 -12.46 11.83
N LYS A 201 15.30 -12.68 10.68
CA LYS A 201 16.63 -13.32 10.59
C LYS A 201 17.76 -12.39 11.01
N TYR A 202 17.48 -11.09 11.13
CA TYR A 202 18.44 -10.06 11.48
C TYR A 202 18.31 -9.57 12.93
N ARG A 203 17.39 -10.12 13.73
CA ARG A 203 17.16 -9.71 15.14
C ARG A 203 18.37 -9.82 16.03
N ALA A 204 19.27 -10.78 15.75
CA ALA A 204 20.54 -10.94 16.44
C ALA A 204 21.72 -10.20 15.76
N LYS A 205 21.44 -9.37 14.73
CA LYS A 205 22.46 -8.67 13.94
C LYS A 205 22.35 -7.15 14.16
N THR A 206 23.31 -6.40 13.56
CA THR A 206 23.30 -4.95 13.62
C THR A 206 22.36 -4.35 12.57
N PHE A 207 21.92 -3.09 12.79
CA PHE A 207 21.15 -2.35 11.78
C PHE A 207 21.91 -2.20 10.45
N ASN A 208 23.24 -2.06 10.47
CA ASN A 208 24.02 -1.94 9.24
C ASN A 208 23.96 -3.22 8.41
N GLN A 209 24.09 -4.39 9.03
CA GLN A 209 23.93 -5.67 8.35
C GLN A 209 22.52 -5.86 7.77
N TRP A 210 21.50 -5.41 8.50
CA TRP A 210 20.14 -5.37 7.99
C TRP A 210 19.99 -4.45 6.78
N LEU A 211 20.52 -3.22 6.86
CA LEU A 211 20.47 -2.25 5.77
C LEU A 211 21.17 -2.78 4.51
N GLU A 212 22.32 -3.42 4.64
CA GLU A 212 23.02 -4.06 3.52
C GLU A 212 22.16 -5.14 2.85
N GLY A 213 21.49 -5.97 3.62
CA GLY A 213 20.54 -6.97 3.09
C GLY A 213 19.39 -6.33 2.31
N VAL A 214 18.83 -5.23 2.83
CA VAL A 214 17.75 -4.50 2.14
C VAL A 214 18.26 -3.82 0.88
N ILE A 215 19.47 -3.24 0.89
CA ILE A 215 20.08 -2.64 -0.31
C ILE A 215 20.29 -3.72 -1.38
N ALA A 216 20.85 -4.87 -1.02
CA ALA A 216 21.04 -5.97 -1.96
C ALA A 216 19.73 -6.42 -2.61
N GLN A 217 18.67 -6.55 -1.83
CA GLN A 217 17.35 -6.91 -2.35
C GLN A 217 16.76 -5.82 -3.25
N CYS A 218 16.89 -4.53 -2.88
CA CYS A 218 16.46 -3.43 -3.73
C CYS A 218 17.21 -3.42 -5.07
N CYS A 219 18.53 -3.65 -5.05
CA CYS A 219 19.35 -3.76 -6.26
C CYS A 219 18.92 -4.93 -7.14
N SER A 220 18.62 -6.09 -6.54
CA SER A 220 18.14 -7.27 -7.27
C SER A 220 16.82 -7.01 -8.00
N VAL A 221 15.86 -6.35 -7.34
CA VAL A 221 14.59 -5.95 -7.97
C VAL A 221 14.82 -4.89 -9.03
N ASN A 222 15.67 -3.89 -8.76
CA ASN A 222 16.00 -2.83 -9.69
C ASN A 222 16.66 -3.34 -10.98
N ALA A 223 17.49 -4.38 -10.89
CA ALA A 223 18.15 -4.99 -12.04
C ALA A 223 17.18 -5.68 -13.03
N GLN A 224 15.93 -5.90 -12.62
CA GLN A 224 14.90 -6.49 -13.50
C GLN A 224 14.28 -5.47 -14.46
N PHE A 225 14.49 -4.17 -14.23
CA PHE A 225 13.99 -3.12 -15.13
C PHE A 225 14.89 -2.99 -16.37
N THR A 226 14.28 -2.65 -17.49
CA THR A 226 15.01 -2.40 -18.75
C THR A 226 15.99 -1.24 -18.62
N VAL A 227 15.61 -0.21 -17.84
CA VAL A 227 16.45 0.93 -17.48
C VAL A 227 16.48 0.99 -15.95
N PRO A 228 17.47 0.40 -15.29
CA PRO A 228 17.57 0.43 -13.83
C PRO A 228 17.74 1.87 -13.30
N MET A 229 17.20 2.11 -12.10
CA MET A 229 17.45 3.36 -11.36
C MET A 229 18.91 3.48 -10.95
N GLN A 230 19.38 4.69 -10.72
CA GLN A 230 20.72 4.93 -10.21
C GLN A 230 20.88 4.40 -8.77
N TYR A 231 22.07 3.95 -8.43
CA TYR A 231 22.37 3.34 -7.12
C TYR A 231 21.98 4.23 -5.93
N ASN A 232 22.21 5.55 -6.02
CA ASN A 232 21.86 6.48 -4.94
C ASN A 232 20.37 6.54 -4.65
N GLU A 233 19.55 6.44 -5.70
CA GLU A 233 18.09 6.39 -5.61
C GLU A 233 17.62 5.08 -4.95
N VAL A 234 18.13 3.95 -5.42
CA VAL A 234 17.87 2.62 -4.82
C VAL A 234 18.29 2.58 -3.35
N LYS A 235 19.44 3.16 -3.02
CA LYS A 235 19.94 3.27 -1.64
C LYS A 235 19.02 4.13 -0.77
N GLY A 236 18.41 5.18 -1.32
CA GLY A 236 17.40 6.00 -0.64
C GLY A 236 16.17 5.19 -0.25
N ILE A 237 15.62 4.42 -1.21
CA ILE A 237 14.48 3.51 -1.00
C ILE A 237 14.82 2.48 0.07
N ALA A 238 15.98 1.82 -0.06
CA ALA A 238 16.42 0.79 0.88
C ALA A 238 16.56 1.33 2.31
N LYS A 239 17.14 2.53 2.48
CA LYS A 239 17.25 3.20 3.79
C LYS A 239 15.88 3.46 4.42
N SER A 240 14.91 3.91 3.62
CA SER A 240 13.55 4.17 4.08
C SER A 240 12.89 2.87 4.60
N ILE A 241 12.94 1.79 3.80
CA ILE A 241 12.40 0.48 4.17
C ILE A 241 13.10 -0.06 5.43
N ALA A 242 14.43 -0.07 5.42
CA ALA A 242 15.23 -0.65 6.49
C ALA A 242 14.95 0.03 7.83
N ARG A 243 14.96 1.37 7.89
CA ARG A 243 14.69 2.13 9.12
C ARG A 243 13.30 1.88 9.65
N TRP A 244 12.30 1.89 8.77
CA TRP A 244 10.91 1.73 9.15
C TRP A 244 10.63 0.32 9.70
N VAL A 245 11.12 -0.71 9.01
CA VAL A 245 10.92 -2.09 9.41
C VAL A 245 11.67 -2.40 10.70
N TRP A 246 12.93 -1.99 10.80
CA TRP A 246 13.77 -2.22 11.98
C TRP A 246 13.19 -1.62 13.26
N LYS A 247 12.74 -0.36 13.17
CA LYS A 247 12.12 0.34 14.31
C LYS A 247 10.86 -0.37 14.80
N ARG A 248 10.10 -0.98 13.89
CA ARG A 248 8.80 -1.60 14.22
C ARG A 248 8.88 -3.06 14.55
N ASP A 249 9.90 -3.78 14.09
CA ASP A 249 10.02 -5.22 14.36
C ASP A 249 10.14 -5.51 15.86
N GLY A 250 10.93 -4.76 16.61
CA GLY A 250 11.06 -4.92 18.06
C GLY A 250 9.71 -4.75 18.78
N TYR A 251 8.96 -3.71 18.44
CA TYR A 251 7.64 -3.45 19.03
C TYR A 251 6.60 -4.53 18.63
N ALA A 252 6.55 -4.88 17.35
CA ALA A 252 5.60 -5.88 16.85
C ALA A 252 5.91 -7.29 17.42
N TYR A 253 7.17 -7.59 17.64
CA TYR A 253 7.57 -8.85 18.25
C TYR A 253 7.18 -8.92 19.73
N GLN A 254 7.40 -7.85 20.48
CA GLN A 254 6.98 -7.80 21.87
C GLN A 254 5.45 -7.91 22.00
N GLU A 255 4.71 -7.18 21.19
CA GLU A 255 3.24 -7.28 21.15
C GLU A 255 2.76 -8.69 20.79
N PHE A 256 3.45 -9.37 19.88
CA PHE A 256 3.17 -10.77 19.55
C PHE A 256 3.40 -11.69 20.76
N ILE A 257 4.54 -11.55 21.44
CA ILE A 257 4.87 -12.34 22.64
C ILE A 257 3.82 -12.12 23.73
N ASP A 258 3.46 -10.86 24.01
CA ASP A 258 2.46 -10.51 25.03
C ASP A 258 1.08 -11.07 24.70
N ARG A 259 0.72 -11.09 23.41
CA ARG A 259 -0.54 -11.69 22.94
C ARG A 259 -0.55 -13.19 23.08
N GLN A 260 0.56 -13.88 22.75
CA GLN A 260 0.67 -15.33 22.93
C GLN A 260 0.69 -15.71 24.42
N THR A 261 1.38 -14.94 25.25
CA THR A 261 1.41 -15.14 26.70
C THR A 261 0.00 -15.02 27.31
N ARG A 262 -0.75 -13.97 26.94
CA ARG A 262 -2.15 -13.81 27.37
C ARG A 262 -3.04 -14.95 26.92
N LYS A 263 -2.91 -15.41 25.67
CA LYS A 263 -3.64 -16.59 25.16
C LYS A 263 -3.28 -17.86 25.94
N GLY A 264 -2.00 -18.07 26.21
CA GLY A 264 -1.52 -19.20 27.00
C GLY A 264 -2.09 -19.18 28.42
N GLN A 265 -2.10 -18.04 29.08
CA GLN A 265 -2.68 -17.86 30.43
C GLN A 265 -4.18 -18.13 30.45
N LEU A 266 -4.94 -17.58 29.48
CA LEU A 266 -6.38 -17.83 29.36
C LEU A 266 -6.68 -19.30 29.10
N GLY A 267 -5.94 -19.93 28.18
CA GLY A 267 -6.08 -21.39 27.94
C GLY A 267 -5.72 -22.22 29.12
N GLY A 268 -4.65 -21.87 29.85
CA GLY A 268 -4.26 -22.54 31.10
C GLY A 268 -5.32 -22.42 32.21
N LYS A 269 -5.89 -21.21 32.37
CA LYS A 269 -6.98 -20.96 33.34
C LYS A 269 -8.24 -21.76 32.98
N ALA A 270 -8.69 -21.69 31.73
CA ALA A 270 -9.85 -22.45 31.26
C ALA A 270 -9.67 -23.96 31.45
N LYS A 271 -8.48 -24.48 31.13
CA LYS A 271 -8.13 -25.90 31.38
C LYS A 271 -8.12 -26.23 32.87
N GLY A 272 -7.55 -25.35 33.70
CA GLY A 272 -7.54 -25.48 35.14
C GLY A 272 -8.96 -25.55 35.73
N GLU A 273 -9.86 -24.67 35.28
CA GLU A 273 -11.27 -24.62 35.68
C GLU A 273 -12.02 -25.90 35.25
N ALA A 274 -11.85 -26.32 33.99
CA ALA A 274 -12.46 -27.57 33.49
C ALA A 274 -12.05 -28.81 34.29
N TYR A 275 -10.80 -28.83 34.76
CA TYR A 275 -10.35 -29.97 35.62
C TYR A 275 -10.65 -29.80 37.09
N SER A 276 -10.97 -28.61 37.58
CA SER A 276 -11.27 -28.39 39.02
C SER A 276 -12.49 -29.16 39.48
N THR A 277 -13.54 -29.18 38.67
CA THR A 277 -14.77 -29.96 38.94
C THR A 277 -14.48 -31.45 38.93
N LYS A 278 -13.75 -31.94 37.93
CA LYS A 278 -13.36 -33.37 37.90
C LYS A 278 -12.47 -33.78 39.09
N ARG A 279 -11.58 -32.89 39.54
CA ARG A 279 -10.73 -33.10 40.70
C ARG A 279 -11.57 -33.26 41.99
N LYS A 280 -12.52 -32.35 42.23
CA LYS A 280 -13.45 -32.40 43.34
C LYS A 280 -14.27 -33.72 43.33
N GLN A 281 -14.79 -34.09 42.15
CA GLN A 281 -15.52 -35.32 41.94
C GLN A 281 -14.64 -36.56 42.19
N ALA A 282 -13.39 -36.59 41.73
CA ALA A 282 -12.47 -37.69 41.97
C ALA A 282 -12.20 -37.91 43.45
N VAL A 283 -11.93 -36.84 44.20
CA VAL A 283 -11.74 -36.92 45.68
C VAL A 283 -13.00 -37.44 46.36
N ALA A 284 -14.17 -36.93 45.99
CA ALA A 284 -15.43 -37.39 46.57
C ALA A 284 -15.75 -38.86 46.26
N LEU A 285 -15.45 -39.32 45.04
CA LEU A 285 -15.62 -40.72 44.65
C LEU A 285 -14.60 -41.63 45.36
N ARG A 286 -13.39 -41.16 45.59
CA ARG A 286 -12.37 -41.91 46.35
C ARG A 286 -12.77 -42.06 47.81
N ALA A 287 -13.32 -40.99 48.40
CA ALA A 287 -13.87 -41.08 49.80
C ALA A 287 -15.01 -42.06 49.91
N LYS A 288 -15.74 -42.36 48.83
CA LYS A 288 -16.78 -43.42 48.78
C LYS A 288 -16.23 -44.85 48.56
N GLY A 289 -14.90 -45.01 48.52
CA GLY A 289 -14.25 -46.32 48.40
C GLY A 289 -13.99 -46.79 46.96
N MET A 290 -14.30 -45.99 45.91
CA MET A 290 -14.07 -46.38 44.53
C MET A 290 -12.58 -46.50 44.20
N SER A 291 -12.20 -47.45 43.36
CA SER A 291 -10.83 -47.63 42.88
C SER A 291 -10.39 -46.51 41.93
N TYR A 292 -9.08 -46.25 41.83
CA TYR A 292 -8.55 -45.24 40.92
C TYR A 292 -8.88 -45.51 39.45
N THR A 293 -9.05 -46.78 39.07
CA THR A 293 -9.41 -47.18 37.71
C THR A 293 -10.88 -46.83 37.40
N GLU A 294 -11.79 -47.23 38.26
CA GLU A 294 -13.23 -46.91 38.14
C GLU A 294 -13.49 -45.41 38.13
N ILE A 295 -12.76 -44.62 38.93
CA ILE A 295 -12.86 -43.16 38.93
C ILE A 295 -12.34 -42.58 37.60
N ALA A 296 -11.24 -43.12 37.09
CA ALA A 296 -10.64 -42.69 35.82
C ALA A 296 -11.62 -42.89 34.66
N ASP A 297 -12.23 -44.06 34.56
CA ASP A 297 -13.24 -44.41 33.55
C ASP A 297 -14.48 -43.54 33.69
N LYS A 298 -15.01 -43.36 34.89
CA LYS A 298 -16.20 -42.55 35.16
C LYS A 298 -16.03 -41.08 34.84
N LEU A 299 -14.85 -40.52 35.07
CA LEU A 299 -14.58 -39.10 34.81
C LEU A 299 -13.90 -38.83 33.41
N ASN A 300 -13.68 -39.90 32.67
CA ASN A 300 -12.96 -39.86 31.38
C ASN A 300 -11.64 -39.09 31.52
N VAL A 301 -10.75 -39.61 32.37
CA VAL A 301 -9.41 -39.05 32.63
C VAL A 301 -8.41 -40.17 32.83
N SER A 302 -7.10 -39.86 32.74
CA SER A 302 -6.09 -40.89 33.00
C SER A 302 -6.07 -41.31 34.47
N ARG A 303 -5.84 -42.60 34.74
CA ARG A 303 -5.64 -43.14 36.10
C ARG A 303 -4.53 -42.39 36.86
N ARG A 304 -3.49 -41.95 36.14
CA ARG A 304 -2.39 -41.16 36.71
C ARG A 304 -2.89 -39.79 37.23
N SER A 305 -3.82 -39.15 36.52
CA SER A 305 -4.44 -37.89 36.95
C SER A 305 -5.24 -38.09 38.22
N VAL A 306 -6.03 -39.17 38.31
CA VAL A 306 -6.83 -39.49 39.51
C VAL A 306 -5.94 -39.72 40.73
N ILE A 307 -4.86 -40.51 40.59
CA ILE A 307 -3.89 -40.73 41.68
C ILE A 307 -3.28 -39.41 42.15
N TYR A 308 -2.93 -38.51 41.21
CA TYR A 308 -2.36 -37.18 41.52
C TYR A 308 -3.37 -36.29 42.28
N TRP A 309 -4.65 -36.37 41.91
CA TRP A 309 -5.69 -35.55 42.51
C TRP A 309 -6.17 -36.03 43.89
N CYS A 310 -6.00 -37.32 44.17
CA CYS A 310 -6.44 -37.94 45.40
C CYS A 310 -5.30 -38.16 46.43
N LYS A 311 -4.07 -37.73 46.08
CA LYS A 311 -2.96 -37.61 47.04
C LYS A 311 -3.10 -36.30 47.82
#